data_1346aad31761f4bf83d2bf1a313b30ec
#
_entry.id   1346aad31761f4bf83d2bf1a313b30ec
#
_cell.length_a   1.000
_cell.length_b   1.000
_cell.length_c   1.000
_cell.angle_alpha   90.00
_cell.angle_beta   90.00
_cell.angle_gamma   90.00
#
_symmetry.space_group_name_H-M   'P 1'
#
loop_
_entity.id
_entity.type
_entity.pdbx_description
1 polymer ?
#
loop_
_entity_poly.entity_id
_entity_poly.type
_entity_poly.pdbx_seq_one_letter_code
_entity_poly.pdbx_strand_id
1 'polypeptide(L)'
;MKFIVSWTLPQATYRNALDKFLSSGGLPPADVKLIGRWHGMNGGGFAVVETDNPKALYAWNAEWSEFLPVSTTPCLEDVDAGAVLSSLKR
;
A
#
# COMPACT_ATOMS: atom_id res chain seq x y z
N MET A 1 -9.06 9.06 3.82
CA MET A 1 -9.04 7.72 4.40
C MET A 1 -7.70 7.07 4.16
N LYS A 2 -7.18 6.37 5.13
CA LYS A 2 -5.86 5.73 5.03
C LYS A 2 -5.97 4.25 4.74
N PHE A 3 -4.97 3.74 4.02
CA PHE A 3 -4.88 2.34 3.61
C PHE A 3 -3.46 1.85 3.80
N ILE A 4 -3.35 0.59 4.20
CA ILE A 4 -2.07 -0.12 4.19
C ILE A 4 -2.03 -0.92 2.89
N VAL A 5 -0.99 -0.69 2.09
CA VAL A 5 -0.74 -1.43 0.86
C VAL A 5 0.49 -2.29 1.10
N SER A 6 0.33 -3.60 1.03
CA SER A 6 1.43 -4.53 1.25
C SER A 6 1.65 -5.39 0.03
N TRP A 7 2.88 -5.87 -0.13
CA TRP A 7 3.25 -6.70 -1.27
C TRP A 7 4.31 -7.72 -0.89
N THR A 8 4.37 -8.77 -1.70
CA THR A 8 5.47 -9.73 -1.69
C THR A 8 6.14 -9.68 -3.07
N LEU A 9 7.39 -10.10 -3.15
CA LEU A 9 8.12 -10.11 -4.41
C LEU A 9 8.38 -11.55 -4.83
N PRO A 10 7.57 -12.10 -5.76
CA PRO A 10 7.82 -13.44 -6.30
C PRO A 10 9.15 -13.48 -7.05
N GLN A 11 9.87 -14.58 -6.94
CA GLN A 11 11.16 -14.74 -7.59
C GLN A 11 11.06 -14.61 -9.12
N ALA A 12 9.96 -15.11 -9.69
CA ALA A 12 9.78 -15.11 -11.14
C ALA A 12 9.66 -13.70 -11.73
N THR A 13 9.12 -12.73 -10.97
CA THR A 13 8.88 -11.37 -11.46
C THR A 13 9.72 -10.33 -10.73
N TYR A 14 10.64 -10.77 -9.89
CA TYR A 14 11.45 -9.89 -9.06
C TYR A 14 12.16 -8.81 -9.88
N ARG A 15 12.84 -9.21 -10.94
CA ARG A 15 13.59 -8.27 -11.78
C ARG A 15 12.69 -7.26 -12.44
N ASN A 16 11.53 -7.68 -12.93
CA ASN A 16 10.59 -6.78 -13.59
C ASN A 16 10.02 -5.75 -12.62
N ALA A 17 9.66 -6.19 -11.40
CA ALA A 17 9.18 -5.29 -10.38
C ALA A 17 10.26 -4.29 -9.94
N LEU A 18 11.49 -4.76 -9.79
CA LEU A 18 12.62 -3.91 -9.42
C LEU A 18 12.89 -2.85 -10.49
N ASP A 19 12.94 -3.26 -11.74
CA ASP A 19 13.18 -2.33 -12.85
C ASP A 19 12.10 -1.26 -12.94
N LYS A 20 10.83 -1.66 -12.77
CA LYS A 20 9.72 -0.70 -12.76
C LYS A 20 9.85 0.28 -11.60
N PHE A 21 10.20 -0.20 -10.42
CA PHE A 21 10.38 0.66 -9.26
C PHE A 21 11.50 1.67 -9.49
N LEU A 22 12.64 1.20 -9.97
CA LEU A 22 13.81 2.07 -10.19
C LEU A 22 13.55 3.11 -11.28
N SER A 23 12.81 2.76 -12.33
CA SER A 23 12.53 3.68 -13.44
C SER A 23 11.40 4.68 -13.12
N SER A 24 10.41 4.28 -12.33
CA SER A 24 9.22 5.11 -12.06
C SER A 24 9.21 5.74 -10.67
N GLY A 25 10.07 5.26 -9.76
CA GLY A 25 10.03 5.66 -8.36
C GLY A 25 8.89 5.02 -7.57
N GLY A 26 8.06 4.20 -8.20
CA GLY A 26 6.92 3.57 -7.54
C GLY A 26 5.92 4.57 -7.00
N LEU A 27 5.77 5.72 -7.63
CA LEU A 27 4.90 6.78 -7.12
C LEU A 27 3.44 6.49 -7.43
N PRO A 28 2.54 6.76 -6.47
CA PRO A 28 1.11 6.63 -6.73
C PRO A 28 0.58 7.73 -7.65
N PRO A 29 -0.65 7.57 -8.17
CA PRO A 29 -1.32 8.65 -8.90
C PRO A 29 -1.50 9.91 -8.06
N ALA A 30 -1.79 11.04 -8.71
CA ALA A 30 -1.88 12.35 -8.05
C ALA A 30 -2.89 12.39 -6.90
N ASP A 31 -4.00 11.63 -7.01
CA ASP A 31 -5.05 11.63 -6.00
C ASP A 31 -4.75 10.72 -4.79
N VAL A 32 -3.61 10.03 -4.80
CA VAL A 32 -3.20 9.14 -3.72
C VAL A 32 -1.94 9.70 -3.09
N LYS A 33 -2.01 10.05 -1.81
CA LYS A 33 -0.87 10.58 -1.08
C LYS A 33 -0.09 9.45 -0.42
N LEU A 34 1.18 9.34 -0.76
CA LEU A 34 2.09 8.39 -0.10
C LEU A 34 2.55 8.98 1.23
N ILE A 35 2.13 8.38 2.34
CA ILE A 35 2.53 8.81 3.68
C ILE A 35 3.92 8.28 4.00
N GLY A 36 4.17 7.01 3.69
CA GLY A 36 5.45 6.37 3.89
C GLY A 36 5.49 5.00 3.24
N ARG A 37 6.70 4.50 3.02
CA ARG A 37 6.91 3.20 2.40
C ARG A 37 8.15 2.56 2.99
N TRP A 38 8.05 1.27 3.28
CA TRP A 38 9.14 0.49 3.87
C TRP A 38 9.32 -0.81 3.11
N HIS A 39 10.57 -1.17 2.88
CA HIS A 39 10.95 -2.38 2.16
C HIS A 39 11.49 -3.40 3.15
N GLY A 40 10.88 -4.58 3.16
CA GLY A 40 11.34 -5.67 4.01
C GLY A 40 12.60 -6.32 3.42
N MET A 41 13.44 -6.84 4.29
CA MET A 41 14.65 -7.56 3.85
C MET A 41 14.32 -8.87 3.16
N ASN A 42 13.08 -9.33 3.30
CA ASN A 42 12.58 -10.52 2.59
C ASN A 42 12.11 -10.22 1.16
N GLY A 43 12.27 -8.99 0.70
CA GLY A 43 11.83 -8.56 -0.62
C GLY A 43 10.44 -7.98 -0.67
N GLY A 44 9.60 -8.25 0.33
CA GLY A 44 8.28 -7.64 0.44
C GLY A 44 8.34 -6.27 1.08
N GLY A 45 7.17 -5.68 1.34
CA GLY A 45 7.12 -4.39 2.00
C GLY A 45 5.70 -3.89 2.16
N PHE A 46 5.58 -2.68 2.65
CA PHE A 46 4.28 -2.04 2.77
C PHE A 46 4.42 -0.52 2.68
N ALA A 47 3.30 0.10 2.33
CA ALA A 47 3.17 1.56 2.30
C ALA A 47 1.89 1.95 3.01
N VAL A 48 1.88 3.16 3.54
CA VAL A 48 0.64 3.78 4.04
C VAL A 48 0.33 4.91 3.09
N VAL A 49 -0.90 4.93 2.59
CA VAL A 49 -1.38 5.95 1.66
C VAL A 49 -2.67 6.57 2.18
N GLU A 50 -2.95 7.76 1.71
CA GLU A 50 -4.19 8.45 2.02
C GLU A 50 -4.87 8.90 0.74
N THR A 51 -6.17 8.60 0.61
CA THR A 51 -6.96 9.02 -0.53
C THR A 51 -8.45 8.94 -0.22
N ASP A 52 -9.21 9.80 -0.88
CA ASP A 52 -10.68 9.71 -0.93
C ASP A 52 -11.16 9.22 -2.29
N ASN A 53 -10.23 8.81 -3.16
CA ASN A 53 -10.53 8.34 -4.51
C ASN A 53 -10.17 6.86 -4.62
N PRO A 54 -11.11 5.94 -4.35
CA PRO A 54 -10.83 4.50 -4.43
C PRO A 54 -10.50 4.04 -5.84
N LYS A 55 -10.99 4.72 -6.87
CA LYS A 55 -10.64 4.36 -8.25
C LYS A 55 -9.17 4.59 -8.54
N ALA A 56 -8.60 5.69 -8.05
CA ALA A 56 -7.17 5.97 -8.23
C ALA A 56 -6.33 4.93 -7.50
N LEU A 57 -6.74 4.53 -6.30
CA LEU A 57 -6.04 3.49 -5.53
C LEU A 57 -6.11 2.15 -6.24
N TYR A 58 -7.28 1.78 -6.76
CA TYR A 58 -7.45 0.54 -7.52
C TYR A 58 -6.55 0.53 -8.77
N ALA A 59 -6.49 1.66 -9.48
CA ALA A 59 -5.65 1.77 -10.67
C ALA A 59 -4.18 1.57 -10.33
N TRP A 60 -3.72 2.11 -9.22
CA TRP A 60 -2.35 1.93 -8.76
C TRP A 60 -2.07 0.46 -8.42
N ASN A 61 -2.98 -0.17 -7.68
CA ASN A 61 -2.86 -1.59 -7.37
C ASN A 61 -2.82 -2.45 -8.64
N ALA A 62 -3.69 -2.16 -9.60
CA ALA A 62 -3.75 -2.91 -10.86
C ALA A 62 -2.46 -2.75 -11.66
N GLU A 63 -1.87 -1.57 -11.66
CA GLU A 63 -0.61 -1.30 -12.34
C GLU A 63 0.51 -2.21 -11.83
N TRP A 64 0.55 -2.47 -10.52
CA TRP A 64 1.60 -3.28 -9.92
C TRP A 64 1.26 -4.77 -9.85
N SER A 65 -0.02 -5.13 -9.96
CA SER A 65 -0.45 -6.53 -9.85
C SER A 65 0.11 -7.43 -10.94
N GLU A 66 0.54 -6.85 -12.05
CA GLU A 66 1.22 -7.58 -13.11
C GLU A 66 2.55 -8.19 -12.62
N PHE A 67 3.20 -7.54 -11.67
CA PHE A 67 4.55 -7.90 -11.23
C PHE A 67 4.57 -8.58 -9.87
N LEU A 68 3.62 -8.26 -8.99
CA LEU A 68 3.64 -8.77 -7.62
C LEU A 68 2.23 -8.80 -7.02
N PRO A 69 1.98 -9.69 -6.06
CA PRO A 69 0.75 -9.65 -5.29
C PRO A 69 0.69 -8.39 -4.43
N VAL A 70 -0.44 -7.70 -4.50
CA VAL A 70 -0.69 -6.49 -3.71
C VAL A 70 -1.93 -6.70 -2.87
N SER A 71 -1.87 -6.34 -1.60
CA SER A 71 -3.00 -6.38 -0.68
C SER A 71 -3.21 -4.97 -0.12
N THR A 72 -4.43 -4.46 -0.21
CA THR A 72 -4.78 -3.12 0.26
C THR A 72 -5.86 -3.23 1.32
N THR A 73 -5.61 -2.65 2.48
CA THR A 73 -6.49 -2.75 3.65
C THR A 73 -6.77 -1.35 4.20
N PRO A 74 -8.05 -0.95 4.34
CA PRO A 74 -8.37 0.27 5.07
C PRO A 74 -7.87 0.18 6.50
N CYS A 75 -7.37 1.30 7.02
CA CYS A 75 -6.82 1.30 8.38
C CYS A 75 -7.22 2.57 9.13
N LEU A 76 -7.09 2.50 10.44
CA LEU A 76 -7.30 3.62 11.35
C LEU A 76 -6.03 3.91 12.11
N GLU A 77 -5.86 5.17 12.47
CA GLU A 77 -4.82 5.55 13.43
C GLU A 77 -5.27 5.21 14.85
N ASP A 78 -4.33 5.24 15.79
CA ASP A 78 -4.58 4.88 17.18
C ASP A 78 -5.73 5.67 17.80
N VAL A 79 -5.86 6.96 17.46
CA VAL A 79 -6.91 7.82 18.02
C VAL A 79 -8.29 7.26 17.69
N ASP A 80 -8.54 6.97 16.42
CA ASP A 80 -9.84 6.46 15.98
C ASP A 80 -10.06 5.01 16.41
N ALA A 81 -9.04 4.18 16.29
CA ALA A 81 -9.11 2.79 16.74
C ALA A 81 -9.39 2.72 18.24
N GLY A 82 -8.70 3.55 19.02
CA GLY A 82 -8.89 3.63 20.46
C GLY A 82 -10.29 4.07 20.84
N ALA A 83 -10.86 5.05 20.12
CA ALA A 83 -12.22 5.51 20.37
C ALA A 83 -13.25 4.40 20.15
N VAL A 84 -13.11 3.65 19.06
CA VAL A 84 -14.01 2.52 18.77
C VAL A 84 -13.87 1.43 19.83
N LEU A 85 -12.64 1.04 20.14
CA LEU A 85 -12.39 -0.04 21.11
C LEU A 85 -12.88 0.35 22.49
N SER A 86 -12.72 1.61 22.89
CA SER A 86 -13.22 2.09 24.17
C SER A 86 -14.74 2.06 24.25
N SER A 87 -15.43 2.31 23.14
CA SER A 87 -16.89 2.26 23.09
C SER A 87 -17.45 0.84 23.27
N LEU A 88 -16.63 -0.17 22.98
CA LEU A 88 -17.02 -1.59 23.13
C LEU A 88 -16.77 -2.11 24.53
N LYS A 89 -16.03 -1.38 25.34
CA LYS A 89 -15.70 -1.82 26.69
C LYS A 89 -16.91 -1.66 27.61
N ARG A 90 -17.20 -2.67 28.42
CA ARG A 90 -18.35 -2.71 29.34
C ARG A 90 -17.92 -2.88 30.76
#